data_1d5ccf99c8917e8bfbbfa8bfbac9431d
#
_entry.id   1d5ccf99c8917e8bfbbfa8bfbac9431d
#
_cell.length_a   1.000
_cell.length_b   1.000
_cell.length_c   1.000
_cell.angle_alpha   90.00
_cell.angle_beta   90.00
_cell.angle_gamma   90.00
#
_symmetry.space_group_name_H-M   'P 1'
#
loop_
_entity.id
_entity.type
_entity.pdbx_description
1 polymer ?
#
loop_
_entity_poly.entity_id
_entity_poly.type
_entity_poly.pdbx_seq_one_letter_code
_entity_poly.pdbx_strand_id
1 'polypeptide(L)'
;MQTTPQILVIGGHDPSGGAGIQADIEAGAALGCRIFSLVTCLTSQNTQDVYTVSPQSIEALADQFERLINDVQIDAIKIGLLGDLAIAQWLVPRLIDLKRPVTLDPVLRAGGGESLSNQALIDHLKTDWLPWLTCLTPNHAEARALSDCDDMSEVGKALINAGTQHVLITGADEADDDMVHNTLFTRDQHQQYEWPRLPHTYHGSGCTLAAR
;
A
#
# COMPACT_ATOMS: atom_id res chain seq x y z
N MET A 1 -20.95 -22.68 -6.83
CA MET A 1 -20.16 -22.43 -5.61
C MET A 1 -19.39 -21.15 -5.84
N GLN A 2 -19.48 -20.21 -4.92
CA GLN A 2 -18.65 -19.00 -4.99
C GLN A 2 -17.20 -19.43 -4.68
N THR A 3 -16.28 -19.17 -5.60
CA THR A 3 -14.85 -19.46 -5.38
C THR A 3 -14.29 -18.46 -4.37
N THR A 4 -13.53 -18.93 -3.38
CA THR A 4 -12.83 -18.07 -2.42
C THR A 4 -11.84 -17.16 -3.18
N PRO A 5 -11.94 -15.83 -3.05
CA PRO A 5 -10.99 -14.93 -3.73
C PRO A 5 -9.56 -15.20 -3.28
N GLN A 6 -8.63 -15.17 -4.23
CA GLN A 6 -7.20 -15.43 -4.03
C GLN A 6 -6.40 -14.15 -4.21
N ILE A 7 -5.85 -13.63 -3.13
CA ILE A 7 -5.17 -12.34 -3.09
C ILE A 7 -3.67 -12.54 -2.86
N LEU A 8 -2.84 -11.91 -3.67
CA LEU A 8 -1.41 -11.82 -3.44
C LEU A 8 -1.09 -10.51 -2.69
N VAL A 9 -0.55 -10.62 -1.50
CA VAL A 9 -0.02 -9.48 -0.75
C VAL A 9 1.50 -9.44 -0.88
N ILE A 10 2.04 -8.26 -1.21
CA ILE A 10 3.47 -8.02 -1.42
C ILE A 10 3.87 -6.87 -0.50
N GLY A 11 4.78 -7.10 0.45
CA GLY A 11 5.13 -6.05 1.40
C GLY A 11 6.17 -6.47 2.42
N GLY A 12 6.49 -5.57 3.35
CA GLY A 12 7.42 -5.82 4.43
C GLY A 12 6.84 -6.71 5.53
N HIS A 13 7.71 -7.44 6.20
CA HIS A 13 7.36 -8.20 7.39
C HIS A 13 7.58 -7.35 8.65
N ASP A 14 6.53 -7.21 9.44
CA ASP A 14 6.53 -6.59 10.77
C ASP A 14 6.57 -7.70 11.84
N PRO A 15 7.67 -7.84 12.62
CA PRO A 15 7.76 -8.88 13.65
C PRO A 15 6.82 -8.64 14.84
N SER A 16 6.27 -7.42 15.01
CA SER A 16 5.27 -7.13 16.05
C SER A 16 3.86 -7.60 15.66
N GLY A 17 3.64 -7.91 14.39
CA GLY A 17 2.37 -8.41 13.86
C GLY A 17 1.30 -7.35 13.65
N GLY A 18 1.55 -6.07 13.97
CA GLY A 18 0.55 -5.00 13.89
C GLY A 18 0.34 -4.44 12.48
N ALA A 19 1.35 -4.53 11.62
CA ALA A 19 1.35 -3.96 10.28
C ALA A 19 1.90 -4.94 9.22
N GLY A 20 2.23 -4.42 8.04
CA GLY A 20 2.85 -5.18 6.97
C GLY A 20 2.04 -6.40 6.54
N ILE A 21 2.74 -7.44 6.09
CA ILE A 21 2.12 -8.69 5.58
C ILE A 21 1.22 -9.36 6.61
N GLN A 22 1.53 -9.27 7.92
CA GLN A 22 0.68 -9.88 8.95
C GLN A 22 -0.70 -9.22 8.97
N ALA A 23 -0.76 -7.90 9.00
CA ALA A 23 -2.03 -7.16 8.95
C ALA A 23 -2.82 -7.45 7.66
N ASP A 24 -2.13 -7.56 6.51
CA ASP A 24 -2.74 -7.89 5.23
C ASP A 24 -3.36 -9.29 5.23
N ILE A 25 -2.66 -10.28 5.80
CA ILE A 25 -3.16 -11.67 5.93
C ILE A 25 -4.38 -11.71 6.83
N GLU A 26 -4.34 -11.08 7.99
CA GLU A 26 -5.44 -11.08 8.96
C GLU A 26 -6.68 -10.36 8.41
N ALA A 27 -6.50 -9.19 7.77
CA ALA A 27 -7.59 -8.44 7.16
C ALA A 27 -8.25 -9.23 6.02
N GLY A 28 -7.46 -9.81 5.11
CA GLY A 28 -7.98 -10.58 4.01
C GLY A 28 -8.65 -11.89 4.45
N ALA A 29 -8.08 -12.58 5.44
CA ALA A 29 -8.68 -13.78 6.02
C ALA A 29 -10.02 -13.49 6.70
N ALA A 30 -10.13 -12.36 7.41
CA ALA A 30 -11.38 -11.91 8.03
C ALA A 30 -12.49 -11.61 7.00
N LEU A 31 -12.12 -11.28 5.76
CA LEU A 31 -13.03 -11.09 4.63
C LEU A 31 -13.33 -12.38 3.85
N GLY A 32 -12.80 -13.52 4.29
CA GLY A 32 -13.00 -14.82 3.64
C GLY A 32 -12.15 -15.02 2.40
N CYS A 33 -11.08 -14.25 2.22
CA CYS A 33 -10.12 -14.43 1.13
C CYS A 33 -9.04 -15.45 1.50
N ARG A 34 -8.46 -16.09 0.49
CA ARG A 34 -7.21 -16.85 0.64
C ARG A 34 -6.05 -15.92 0.28
N ILE A 35 -5.11 -15.77 1.22
CA ILE A 35 -4.00 -14.86 1.07
C ILE A 35 -2.72 -15.63 0.77
N PHE A 36 -2.01 -15.18 -0.26
CA PHE A 36 -0.64 -15.55 -0.59
C PHE A 36 0.26 -14.36 -0.31
N SER A 37 1.50 -14.58 0.09
CA SER A 37 2.38 -13.48 0.48
C SER A 37 3.76 -13.56 -0.16
N LEU A 38 4.30 -12.38 -0.53
CA LEU A 38 5.66 -12.18 -0.98
C LEU A 38 6.32 -11.12 -0.10
N VAL A 39 7.33 -11.49 0.68
CA VAL A 39 8.00 -10.59 1.63
C VAL A 39 9.09 -9.79 0.92
N THR A 40 8.91 -8.47 0.78
CA THR A 40 9.89 -7.57 0.12
C THR A 40 11.07 -7.23 1.01
N CYS A 41 10.83 -7.08 2.31
CA CYS A 41 11.85 -6.74 3.29
C CYS A 41 11.49 -7.28 4.67
N LEU A 42 12.51 -7.50 5.48
CA LEU A 42 12.36 -7.69 6.92
C LEU A 42 12.57 -6.34 7.60
N THR A 43 11.84 -6.07 8.68
CA THR A 43 12.05 -4.88 9.49
C THR A 43 12.54 -5.26 10.88
N SER A 44 13.42 -4.44 11.45
CA SER A 44 13.65 -4.37 12.89
C SER A 44 12.76 -3.27 13.43
N GLN A 45 11.65 -3.64 14.03
CA GLN A 45 10.68 -2.69 14.56
C GLN A 45 9.97 -3.24 15.78
N ASN A 46 9.33 -2.33 16.52
CA ASN A 46 8.37 -2.64 17.57
C ASN A 46 7.01 -1.97 17.25
N THR A 47 6.10 -1.92 18.21
CA THR A 47 4.78 -1.31 18.02
C THR A 47 4.79 0.22 17.91
N GLN A 48 5.95 0.87 18.05
CA GLN A 48 6.12 2.33 18.06
C GLN A 48 6.93 2.81 16.86
N ASP A 49 8.10 2.17 16.59
CA ASP A 49 9.07 2.63 15.60
C ASP A 49 9.67 1.51 14.76
N VAL A 50 10.08 1.87 13.53
CA VAL A 50 10.90 1.05 12.63
C VAL A 50 12.35 1.53 12.71
N TYR A 51 13.28 0.66 13.09
CA TYR A 51 14.70 0.98 13.25
C TYR A 51 15.54 0.65 12.00
N THR A 52 15.22 -0.45 11.34
CA THR A 52 15.91 -0.86 10.10
C THR A 52 14.96 -1.58 9.16
N VAL A 53 15.21 -1.39 7.86
CA VAL A 53 14.59 -2.13 6.77
C VAL A 53 15.66 -2.91 6.04
N SER A 54 15.48 -4.22 5.92
CA SER A 54 16.40 -5.14 5.23
C SER A 54 15.73 -5.73 4.01
N PRO A 55 15.92 -5.14 2.81
CA PRO A 55 15.31 -5.63 1.57
C PRO A 55 15.74 -7.06 1.27
N GLN A 56 14.84 -7.85 0.70
CA GLN A 56 15.14 -9.18 0.18
C GLN A 56 15.82 -9.07 -1.19
N SER A 57 16.60 -10.08 -1.56
CA SER A 57 17.24 -10.10 -2.88
C SER A 57 16.22 -10.31 -3.99
N ILE A 58 16.44 -9.67 -5.13
CA ILE A 58 15.59 -9.86 -6.34
C ILE A 58 15.56 -11.34 -6.76
N GLU A 59 16.67 -12.06 -6.64
CA GLU A 59 16.74 -13.48 -6.96
C GLU A 59 15.78 -14.32 -6.10
N ALA A 60 15.78 -14.09 -4.78
CA ALA A 60 14.87 -14.79 -3.87
C ALA A 60 13.40 -14.44 -4.13
N LEU A 61 13.11 -13.17 -4.42
CA LEU A 61 11.76 -12.72 -4.76
C LEU A 61 11.28 -13.32 -6.08
N ALA A 62 12.16 -13.38 -7.11
CA ALA A 62 11.82 -13.92 -8.41
C ALA A 62 11.46 -15.41 -8.33
N ASP A 63 12.28 -16.23 -7.64
CA ASP A 63 12.00 -17.66 -7.50
C ASP A 63 10.65 -17.90 -6.78
N GLN A 64 10.35 -17.17 -5.71
CA GLN A 64 9.08 -17.29 -4.99
C GLN A 64 7.90 -16.83 -5.85
N PHE A 65 8.02 -15.67 -6.50
CA PHE A 65 6.97 -15.10 -7.34
C PHE A 65 6.60 -16.02 -8.49
N GLU A 66 7.58 -16.51 -9.25
CA GLU A 66 7.34 -17.39 -10.40
C GLU A 66 6.70 -18.71 -10.01
N ARG A 67 7.15 -19.31 -8.90
CA ARG A 67 6.53 -20.55 -8.40
C ARG A 67 5.08 -20.31 -8.02
N LEU A 68 4.79 -19.20 -7.34
CA LEU A 68 3.46 -18.89 -6.88
C LEU A 68 2.49 -18.62 -8.04
N ILE A 69 2.86 -17.75 -8.99
CA ILE A 69 1.96 -17.39 -10.09
C ILE A 69 1.72 -18.53 -11.09
N ASN A 70 2.62 -19.53 -11.12
CA ASN A 70 2.45 -20.73 -11.94
C ASN A 70 1.59 -21.81 -11.25
N ASP A 71 1.39 -21.74 -9.94
CA ASP A 71 0.64 -22.70 -9.14
C ASP A 71 -0.80 -22.26 -8.85
N VAL A 72 -1.00 -20.95 -8.63
CA VAL A 72 -2.30 -20.42 -8.18
C VAL A 72 -2.83 -19.31 -9.09
N GLN A 73 -4.15 -19.22 -9.17
CA GLN A 73 -4.79 -18.11 -9.86
C GLN A 73 -4.96 -16.93 -8.89
N ILE A 74 -4.24 -15.83 -9.13
CA ILE A 74 -4.39 -14.60 -8.36
C ILE A 74 -5.55 -13.78 -8.94
N ASP A 75 -6.47 -13.32 -8.06
CA ASP A 75 -7.62 -12.49 -8.44
C ASP A 75 -7.34 -10.99 -8.28
N ALA A 76 -6.59 -10.59 -7.24
CA ALA A 76 -6.15 -9.22 -7.01
C ALA A 76 -4.83 -9.19 -6.24
N ILE A 77 -4.18 -8.02 -6.21
CA ILE A 77 -2.86 -7.83 -5.61
C ILE A 77 -2.90 -6.60 -4.71
N LYS A 78 -2.40 -6.72 -3.48
CA LYS A 78 -2.13 -5.60 -2.58
C LYS A 78 -0.63 -5.44 -2.40
N ILE A 79 -0.15 -4.21 -2.56
CA ILE A 79 1.24 -3.83 -2.36
C ILE A 79 1.33 -2.93 -1.12
N GLY A 80 2.25 -3.23 -0.21
CA GLY A 80 2.61 -2.36 0.91
C GLY A 80 4.05 -1.87 0.79
N LEU A 81 4.80 -1.92 1.89
CA LEU A 81 6.20 -1.48 1.94
C LEU A 81 7.07 -2.24 0.93
N LEU A 82 7.63 -1.53 -0.04
CA LEU A 82 8.51 -2.10 -1.08
C LEU A 82 9.93 -2.34 -0.57
N GLY A 83 10.42 -1.48 0.33
CA GLY A 83 11.72 -1.60 0.98
C GLY A 83 12.91 -1.12 0.16
N ASP A 84 12.85 -1.18 -1.19
CA ASP A 84 13.94 -0.79 -2.08
C ASP A 84 13.43 -0.41 -3.46
N LEU A 85 14.11 0.55 -4.13
CA LEU A 85 13.83 0.96 -5.51
C LEU A 85 13.99 -0.18 -6.51
N ALA A 86 15.02 -1.02 -6.35
CA ALA A 86 15.26 -2.14 -7.27
C ALA A 86 14.11 -3.16 -7.23
N ILE A 87 13.52 -3.39 -6.05
CA ILE A 87 12.33 -4.23 -5.90
C ILE A 87 11.13 -3.59 -6.61
N ALA A 88 10.92 -2.29 -6.43
CA ALA A 88 9.86 -1.56 -7.13
C ALA A 88 9.98 -1.67 -8.64
N GLN A 89 11.18 -1.45 -9.18
CA GLN A 89 11.49 -1.57 -10.61
C GLN A 89 11.30 -3.00 -11.14
N TRP A 90 11.69 -3.99 -10.35
CA TRP A 90 11.55 -5.40 -10.71
C TRP A 90 10.08 -5.84 -10.76
N LEU A 91 9.22 -5.34 -9.86
CA LEU A 91 7.81 -5.71 -9.76
C LEU A 91 6.95 -5.17 -10.90
N VAL A 92 7.12 -3.90 -11.31
CA VAL A 92 6.23 -3.22 -12.27
C VAL A 92 5.89 -4.04 -13.50
N PRO A 93 6.86 -4.50 -14.33
CA PRO A 93 6.53 -5.23 -15.54
C PRO A 93 5.78 -6.54 -15.26
N ARG A 94 6.10 -7.19 -14.16
CA ARG A 94 5.48 -8.47 -13.75
C ARG A 94 4.02 -8.29 -13.34
N LEU A 95 3.73 -7.24 -12.61
CA LEU A 95 2.39 -6.94 -12.16
C LEU A 95 1.49 -6.50 -13.33
N ILE A 96 2.02 -5.71 -14.26
CA ILE A 96 1.31 -5.33 -15.49
C ILE A 96 0.97 -6.56 -16.31
N ASP A 97 1.90 -7.51 -16.46
CA ASP A 97 1.70 -8.75 -17.22
C ASP A 97 0.64 -9.67 -16.62
N LEU A 98 0.47 -9.66 -15.29
CA LEU A 98 -0.58 -10.43 -14.61
C LEU A 98 -1.99 -9.92 -14.93
N LYS A 99 -2.14 -8.65 -15.30
CA LYS A 99 -3.45 -8.01 -15.65
C LYS A 99 -4.50 -8.19 -14.56
N ARG A 100 -4.11 -8.05 -13.31
CA ARG A 100 -4.99 -8.13 -12.14
C ARG A 100 -5.15 -6.76 -11.51
N PRO A 101 -6.27 -6.50 -10.81
CA PRO A 101 -6.40 -5.30 -10.01
C PRO A 101 -5.25 -5.19 -9.00
N VAL A 102 -4.64 -4.00 -8.89
CA VAL A 102 -3.55 -3.74 -7.96
C VAL A 102 -3.91 -2.53 -7.09
N THR A 103 -3.88 -2.76 -5.77
CA THR A 103 -3.94 -1.70 -4.75
C THR A 103 -2.54 -1.46 -4.22
N LEU A 104 -2.10 -0.20 -4.21
CA LEU A 104 -0.83 0.24 -3.60
C LEU A 104 -1.12 1.07 -2.35
N ASP A 105 -0.60 0.61 -1.21
CA ASP A 105 -0.40 1.39 0.00
C ASP A 105 1.05 1.91 -0.03
N PRO A 106 1.27 3.19 -0.36
CA PRO A 106 2.60 3.71 -0.68
C PRO A 106 3.37 4.06 0.60
N VAL A 107 3.65 3.09 1.44
CA VAL A 107 4.31 3.26 2.74
C VAL A 107 5.67 3.95 2.57
N LEU A 108 5.67 5.30 2.62
CA LEU A 108 6.87 6.13 2.46
C LEU A 108 7.54 6.47 3.79
N ARG A 109 6.80 6.37 4.90
CA ARG A 109 7.29 6.65 6.26
C ARG A 109 6.81 5.61 7.25
N ALA A 110 7.62 5.39 8.29
CA ALA A 110 7.21 4.63 9.47
C ALA A 110 6.16 5.38 10.29
N GLY A 111 5.39 4.67 11.11
CA GLY A 111 4.44 5.28 12.05
C GLY A 111 5.09 6.29 12.99
N GLY A 112 6.38 6.12 13.34
CA GLY A 112 7.20 7.08 14.10
C GLY A 112 7.75 8.26 13.28
N GLY A 113 7.44 8.35 11.98
CA GLY A 113 7.82 9.47 11.09
C GLY A 113 9.16 9.30 10.38
N GLU A 114 9.90 8.22 10.63
CA GLU A 114 11.16 7.96 9.92
C GLU A 114 10.91 7.63 8.44
N SER A 115 11.72 8.18 7.54
CA SER A 115 11.59 7.94 6.09
C SER A 115 12.00 6.52 5.75
N LEU A 116 11.08 5.78 5.14
CA LEU A 116 11.29 4.42 4.62
C LEU A 116 11.56 4.40 3.10
N SER A 117 11.56 5.58 2.47
CA SER A 117 11.75 5.78 1.05
C SER A 117 12.73 6.91 0.78
N ASN A 118 13.38 6.85 -0.38
CA ASN A 118 14.17 7.93 -0.92
C ASN A 118 13.46 8.60 -2.10
N GLN A 119 13.95 9.77 -2.54
CA GLN A 119 13.35 10.52 -3.64
C GLN A 119 13.26 9.69 -4.93
N ALA A 120 14.26 8.85 -5.22
CA ALA A 120 14.26 8.02 -6.42
C ALA A 120 13.12 6.99 -6.43
N LEU A 121 12.75 6.42 -5.27
CA LEU A 121 11.59 5.54 -5.16
C LEU A 121 10.29 6.33 -5.37
N ILE A 122 10.17 7.53 -4.78
CA ILE A 122 8.98 8.39 -4.98
C ILE A 122 8.82 8.75 -6.46
N ASP A 123 9.90 9.17 -7.13
CA ASP A 123 9.88 9.51 -8.55
C ASP A 123 9.48 8.30 -9.41
N HIS A 124 10.00 7.12 -9.09
CA HIS A 124 9.62 5.88 -9.77
C HIS A 124 8.14 5.51 -9.54
N LEU A 125 7.61 5.68 -8.33
CA LEU A 125 6.18 5.50 -8.06
C LEU A 125 5.33 6.44 -8.91
N LYS A 126 5.71 7.71 -9.03
CA LYS A 126 5.00 8.70 -9.84
C LYS A 126 4.99 8.35 -11.32
N THR A 127 6.13 7.94 -11.87
CA THR A 127 6.30 7.73 -13.32
C THR A 127 5.88 6.35 -13.79
N ASP A 128 6.14 5.31 -13.01
CA ASP A 128 6.03 3.93 -13.47
C ASP A 128 4.90 3.13 -12.79
N TRP A 129 4.35 3.63 -11.65
CA TRP A 129 3.28 2.93 -10.95
C TRP A 129 1.92 3.62 -11.11
N LEU A 130 1.79 4.92 -10.82
CA LEU A 130 0.52 5.63 -10.88
C LEU A 130 -0.25 5.44 -12.19
N PRO A 131 0.38 5.36 -13.38
CA PRO A 131 -0.35 5.26 -14.65
C PRO A 131 -1.24 4.03 -14.84
N TRP A 132 -1.06 2.98 -14.05
CA TRP A 132 -1.79 1.71 -14.23
C TRP A 132 -2.42 1.15 -12.96
N LEU A 133 -2.23 1.77 -11.80
CA LEU A 133 -2.82 1.31 -10.56
C LEU A 133 -4.34 1.32 -10.60
N THR A 134 -4.95 0.27 -10.03
CA THR A 134 -6.39 0.23 -9.80
C THR A 134 -6.77 1.09 -8.61
N CYS A 135 -6.02 1.01 -7.51
CA CYS A 135 -6.27 1.80 -6.31
C CYS A 135 -4.95 2.23 -5.66
N LEU A 136 -4.94 3.46 -5.13
CA LEU A 136 -3.87 4.02 -4.32
C LEU A 136 -4.48 4.46 -2.98
N THR A 137 -3.84 4.13 -1.85
CA THR A 137 -4.36 4.43 -0.51
C THR A 137 -3.39 5.26 0.34
N PRO A 138 -2.96 6.45 -0.11
CA PRO A 138 -1.98 7.27 0.59
C PRO A 138 -2.61 7.99 1.78
N ASN A 139 -1.81 8.24 2.82
CA ASN A 139 -2.14 9.29 3.78
C ASN A 139 -1.88 10.68 3.18
N HIS A 140 -2.21 11.77 3.90
CA HIS A 140 -2.06 13.13 3.40
C HIS A 140 -0.60 13.48 3.03
N ALA A 141 0.37 13.07 3.85
CA ALA A 141 1.78 13.34 3.59
C ALA A 141 2.30 12.60 2.34
N GLU A 142 1.91 11.35 2.17
CA GLU A 142 2.23 10.51 1.02
C GLU A 142 1.56 11.03 -0.26
N ALA A 143 0.30 11.43 -0.14
CA ALA A 143 -0.46 11.99 -1.26
C ALA A 143 0.17 13.28 -1.80
N ARG A 144 0.62 14.19 -0.92
CA ARG A 144 1.38 15.38 -1.30
C ARG A 144 2.71 15.01 -1.98
N ALA A 145 3.46 14.07 -1.42
CA ALA A 145 4.74 13.63 -2.00
C ALA A 145 4.59 13.02 -3.40
N LEU A 146 3.47 12.33 -3.67
CA LEU A 146 3.22 11.67 -4.95
C LEU A 146 2.57 12.60 -5.99
N SER A 147 1.96 13.74 -5.60
CA SER A 147 1.24 14.64 -6.50
C SER A 147 1.96 15.96 -6.80
N ASP A 148 2.96 16.34 -5.98
CA ASP A 148 3.60 17.66 -5.96
C ASP A 148 2.60 18.81 -5.72
N CYS A 149 1.49 18.54 -5.05
CA CYS A 149 0.45 19.50 -4.71
C CYS A 149 0.27 19.58 -3.20
N ASP A 150 -0.16 20.73 -2.68
CA ASP A 150 -0.42 20.93 -1.24
C ASP A 150 -1.92 20.87 -0.91
N ASP A 151 -2.79 21.40 -1.78
CA ASP A 151 -4.24 21.37 -1.61
C ASP A 151 -4.81 19.99 -1.87
N MET A 152 -5.45 19.37 -0.86
CA MET A 152 -5.97 18.02 -0.93
C MET A 152 -6.99 17.81 -2.05
N SER A 153 -7.76 18.82 -2.43
CA SER A 153 -8.69 18.71 -3.55
C SER A 153 -7.98 18.61 -4.90
N GLU A 154 -6.84 19.27 -5.05
CA GLU A 154 -6.00 19.20 -6.24
C GLU A 154 -5.08 17.95 -6.22
N VAL A 155 -4.59 17.56 -5.04
CA VAL A 155 -3.83 16.31 -4.83
C VAL A 155 -4.59 15.11 -5.39
N GLY A 156 -5.83 14.91 -4.97
CA GLY A 156 -6.63 13.78 -5.43
C GLY A 156 -6.84 13.78 -6.96
N LYS A 157 -7.13 14.95 -7.54
CA LYS A 157 -7.26 15.11 -9.00
C LYS A 157 -5.94 14.84 -9.74
N ALA A 158 -4.82 15.33 -9.21
CA ALA A 158 -3.50 15.10 -9.80
C ALA A 158 -3.15 13.61 -9.86
N LEU A 159 -3.41 12.87 -8.78
CA LEU A 159 -3.17 11.42 -8.72
C LEU A 159 -4.08 10.64 -9.69
N ILE A 160 -5.36 11.04 -9.84
CA ILE A 160 -6.25 10.46 -10.85
C ILE A 160 -5.77 10.81 -12.27
N ASN A 161 -5.35 12.05 -12.51
CA ASN A 161 -4.84 12.47 -13.82
C ASN A 161 -3.50 11.80 -14.18
N ALA A 162 -2.72 11.37 -13.19
CA ALA A 162 -1.52 10.55 -13.40
C ALA A 162 -1.85 9.13 -13.90
N GLY A 163 -3.12 8.70 -13.84
CA GLY A 163 -3.60 7.44 -14.41
C GLY A 163 -4.18 6.44 -13.41
N THR A 164 -4.03 6.67 -12.11
CA THR A 164 -4.62 5.81 -11.08
C THR A 164 -6.15 5.86 -11.16
N GLN A 165 -6.81 4.71 -11.13
CA GLN A 165 -8.28 4.64 -11.34
C GLN A 165 -9.05 5.14 -10.11
N HIS A 166 -8.58 4.81 -8.90
CA HIS A 166 -9.18 5.18 -7.62
C HIS A 166 -8.10 5.63 -6.64
N VAL A 167 -8.32 6.72 -5.92
CA VAL A 167 -7.40 7.20 -4.89
C VAL A 167 -8.19 7.42 -3.60
N LEU A 168 -7.88 6.66 -2.56
CA LEU A 168 -8.44 6.83 -1.22
C LEU A 168 -7.42 7.53 -0.34
N ILE A 169 -7.53 8.85 -0.20
CA ILE A 169 -6.67 9.60 0.72
C ILE A 169 -7.19 9.41 2.13
N THR A 170 -6.32 8.92 3.04
CA THR A 170 -6.67 8.64 4.42
C THR A 170 -6.22 9.78 5.33
N GLY A 171 -7.10 10.23 6.25
CA GLY A 171 -6.90 11.43 7.07
C GLY A 171 -6.55 11.15 8.53
N ALA A 172 -6.12 9.95 8.89
CA ALA A 172 -5.79 9.63 10.28
C ALA A 172 -4.51 10.33 10.79
N ASP A 173 -3.64 10.78 9.89
CA ASP A 173 -2.39 11.49 10.16
C ASP A 173 -2.56 13.00 10.42
N GLU A 174 -3.76 13.57 10.20
CA GLU A 174 -4.07 14.96 10.57
C GLU A 174 -4.54 15.04 12.04
N ALA A 175 -3.89 15.90 12.83
CA ALA A 175 -3.87 15.77 14.29
C ALA A 175 -5.01 16.48 15.07
N ASP A 176 -5.79 17.37 14.45
CA ASP A 176 -6.58 18.36 15.21
C ASP A 176 -8.10 18.23 15.10
N ASP A 177 -8.64 17.10 14.63
CA ASP A 177 -10.09 16.91 14.53
C ASP A 177 -10.53 15.67 15.33
N ASP A 178 -11.66 15.76 15.99
CA ASP A 178 -12.34 14.61 16.63
C ASP A 178 -12.85 13.58 15.61
N MET A 179 -12.78 13.92 14.32
CA MET A 179 -13.17 13.07 13.21
C MET A 179 -11.95 12.69 12.33
N VAL A 180 -12.04 11.52 11.73
CA VAL A 180 -11.12 11.09 10.65
C VAL A 180 -11.87 11.22 9.33
N HIS A 181 -11.29 11.97 8.40
CA HIS A 181 -11.85 12.21 7.07
C HIS A 181 -11.06 11.43 6.02
N ASN A 182 -11.67 10.44 5.41
CA ASN A 182 -11.09 9.74 4.26
C ASN A 182 -11.82 10.17 2.99
N THR A 183 -11.09 10.53 1.95
CA THR A 183 -11.68 10.99 0.69
C THR A 183 -11.33 10.05 -0.46
N LEU A 184 -12.35 9.45 -1.07
CA LEU A 184 -12.22 8.65 -2.27
C LEU A 184 -12.37 9.55 -3.50
N PHE A 185 -11.36 9.56 -4.35
CA PHE A 185 -11.37 10.21 -5.66
C PHE A 185 -11.49 9.16 -6.77
N THR A 186 -12.32 9.46 -7.76
CA THR A 186 -12.46 8.74 -9.01
C THR A 186 -12.36 9.75 -10.16
N ARG A 187 -12.41 9.27 -11.41
CA ARG A 187 -12.37 10.17 -12.58
C ARG A 187 -13.49 11.22 -12.57
N ASP A 188 -14.68 10.86 -12.10
CA ASP A 188 -15.89 11.67 -12.29
C ASP A 188 -16.31 12.40 -11.01
N GLN A 189 -15.87 11.94 -9.85
CA GLN A 189 -16.34 12.45 -8.56
C GLN A 189 -15.36 12.18 -7.43
N HIS A 190 -15.57 12.88 -6.30
CA HIS A 190 -14.97 12.52 -5.04
C HIS A 190 -16.06 12.39 -3.97
N GLN A 191 -15.80 11.53 -2.97
CA GLN A 191 -16.70 11.32 -1.85
C GLN A 191 -15.89 11.26 -0.56
N GLN A 192 -16.30 12.05 0.43
CA GLN A 192 -15.71 12.06 1.76
C GLN A 192 -16.51 11.15 2.68
N TYR A 193 -15.76 10.41 3.51
CA TYR A 193 -16.28 9.56 4.57
C TYR A 193 -15.70 10.03 5.89
N GLU A 194 -16.53 10.01 6.94
CA GLU A 194 -16.20 10.53 8.25
C GLU A 194 -16.44 9.46 9.34
N TRP A 195 -15.47 9.35 10.24
CA TRP A 195 -15.57 8.48 11.42
C TRP A 195 -15.08 9.21 12.67
N PRO A 196 -15.64 8.92 13.85
CA PRO A 196 -15.07 9.39 15.10
C PRO A 196 -13.61 8.92 15.24
N ARG A 197 -12.72 9.84 15.61
CA ARG A 197 -11.32 9.50 15.88
C ARG A 197 -11.24 8.65 17.15
N LEU A 198 -10.54 7.54 17.04
CA LEU A 198 -10.27 6.70 18.21
C LEU A 198 -9.22 7.37 19.10
N PRO A 199 -9.28 7.16 20.44
CA PRO A 199 -8.52 7.94 21.42
C PRO A 199 -7.00 7.70 21.41
N HIS A 200 -6.48 6.79 20.59
CA HIS A 200 -5.06 6.40 20.52
C HIS A 200 -4.60 6.25 19.09
N THR A 201 -3.29 6.25 18.90
CA THR A 201 -2.67 5.87 17.61
C THR A 201 -2.59 4.34 17.53
N TYR A 202 -3.03 3.79 16.41
CA TYR A 202 -3.06 2.35 16.19
C TYR A 202 -2.06 1.97 15.11
N HIS A 203 -1.03 1.22 15.51
CA HIS A 203 -0.04 0.69 14.59
C HIS A 203 -0.70 -0.21 13.52
N GLY A 204 -0.37 0.04 12.24
CA GLY A 204 -0.86 -0.75 11.12
C GLY A 204 -2.30 -0.49 10.68
N SER A 205 -2.98 0.54 11.23
CA SER A 205 -4.36 0.89 10.82
C SER A 205 -4.46 1.20 9.33
N GLY A 206 -3.47 1.89 8.73
CA GLY A 206 -3.37 2.15 7.30
C GLY A 206 -3.25 0.86 6.49
N CYS A 207 -2.32 -0.02 6.84
CA CYS A 207 -2.13 -1.31 6.17
C CYS A 207 -3.41 -2.17 6.23
N THR A 208 -4.07 -2.23 7.39
CA THR A 208 -5.32 -2.97 7.55
C THR A 208 -6.44 -2.39 6.68
N LEU A 209 -6.54 -1.06 6.57
CA LEU A 209 -7.52 -0.42 5.70
C LEU A 209 -7.25 -0.71 4.22
N ALA A 210 -6.00 -0.61 3.80
CA ALA A 210 -5.59 -0.84 2.41
C ALA A 210 -5.78 -2.31 1.95
N ALA A 211 -5.86 -3.26 2.88
CA ALA A 211 -6.06 -4.68 2.62
C ALA A 211 -7.55 -5.11 2.60
N ARG A 212 -8.46 -4.19 2.89
CA ARG A 212 -9.93 -4.41 2.88
C ARG A 212 -10.59 -3.96 1.59
#